data_0d8d671a3bb48d8f62e902ffd9faea38
#
_entry.id   0d8d671a3bb48d8f62e902ffd9faea38
#
_cell.length_a   1.000
_cell.length_b   1.000
_cell.length_c   1.000
_cell.angle_alpha   90.00
_cell.angle_beta   90.00
_cell.angle_gamma   90.00
#
_symmetry.space_group_name_H-M   'P 1'
#
loop_
_entity.id
_entity.type
_entity.pdbx_description
1 polymer ?
#
loop_
_entity_poly.entity_id
_entity_poly.type
_entity_poly.pdbx_seq_one_letter_code
_entity_poly.pdbx_strand_id
1 'polypeptide(L)'
;MVYIIGTIKADGIWLSGREMCHERIRGGVMICGTGENVMYYFELFVKKTLRYLLKPLSFIPAFVMMYVIYKFSSQNSAESSALSMEVSRILVLAYNKLFQKGFDNAVLNALIEQIHPYVRKGAHVTEYLLLAMSVALPLYVYRLRGFWLTLFAGVFCVAFAALDELHQSNVVGRVCDYHDVLIDSIGILIGIIAIRIICYIGRKTLFSWLVLDN
;
A
#
# COMPACT_ATOMS: atom_id res chain seq x y z
N MET A 1 15.16 -4.12 -50.60
CA MET A 1 15.06 -2.86 -49.86
C MET A 1 14.62 -1.80 -50.87
N VAL A 2 13.34 -1.56 -50.99
CA VAL A 2 12.77 -0.58 -51.94
C VAL A 2 12.17 0.55 -51.08
N TYR A 3 12.84 1.69 -51.13
CA TYR A 3 12.28 2.93 -50.54
C TYR A 3 11.33 3.52 -51.58
N ILE A 4 10.05 3.50 -51.31
CA ILE A 4 9.09 4.32 -52.06
C ILE A 4 8.96 5.64 -51.29
N ILE A 5 9.62 6.66 -51.82
CA ILE A 5 9.38 8.04 -51.40
C ILE A 5 8.19 8.50 -52.25
N GLY A 6 7.00 8.43 -51.67
CA GLY A 6 5.77 8.91 -52.29
C GLY A 6 5.01 9.78 -51.31
N THR A 7 4.70 10.99 -51.70
CA THR A 7 3.71 11.83 -51.02
C THR A 7 2.34 11.44 -51.51
N ILE A 8 1.51 10.94 -50.59
CA ILE A 8 0.10 10.61 -50.90
C ILE A 8 -0.77 11.69 -50.27
N LYS A 9 -1.67 12.22 -51.06
CA LYS A 9 -2.67 13.20 -50.62
C LYS A 9 -3.94 12.45 -50.24
N ALA A 10 -4.26 12.40 -48.98
CA ALA A 10 -5.56 11.93 -48.50
C ALA A 10 -6.20 13.10 -47.76
N ASP A 11 -7.39 13.52 -48.17
CA ASP A 11 -8.25 14.48 -47.53
C ASP A 11 -7.61 15.81 -47.09
N GLY A 12 -6.75 16.36 -47.97
CA GLY A 12 -6.21 17.71 -47.80
C GLY A 12 -5.03 17.87 -46.84
N ILE A 13 -4.51 16.79 -46.29
CA ILE A 13 -3.36 16.83 -45.35
C ILE A 13 -2.11 16.25 -46.07
N TRP A 14 -1.00 17.04 -46.03
CA TRP A 14 0.31 16.60 -46.50
C TRP A 14 1.08 15.96 -45.34
N LEU A 15 1.36 14.65 -45.44
CA LEU A 15 2.21 13.95 -44.48
C LEU A 15 3.60 13.76 -45.08
N SER A 16 4.61 14.37 -44.48
CA SER A 16 6.02 14.25 -44.83
C SER A 16 6.65 13.08 -44.07
N GLY A 17 7.17 12.14 -44.85
CA GLY A 17 7.97 10.99 -44.47
C GLY A 17 8.40 10.77 -43.04
N ARG A 18 7.72 9.98 -42.31
CA ARG A 18 8.05 9.07 -41.22
C ARG A 18 6.87 8.68 -40.34
N GLU A 19 5.65 9.05 -40.71
CA GLU A 19 4.47 8.68 -39.94
C GLU A 19 3.73 7.51 -40.57
N MET A 20 3.23 6.61 -39.77
CA MET A 20 2.59 5.36 -40.15
C MET A 20 1.38 5.60 -41.04
N CYS A 21 1.40 5.05 -42.25
CA CYS A 21 0.23 4.99 -43.11
C CYS A 21 -0.80 4.02 -42.54
N HIS A 22 -1.84 4.54 -41.95
CA HIS A 22 -3.09 3.84 -41.73
C HIS A 22 -4.03 4.15 -42.88
N GLU A 23 -3.99 3.34 -43.91
CA GLU A 23 -4.97 3.46 -44.99
C GLU A 23 -5.90 2.23 -44.99
N ARG A 24 -7.17 2.48 -44.80
CA ARG A 24 -8.24 1.48 -44.91
C ARG A 24 -8.73 1.46 -46.36
N ILE A 25 -8.22 0.54 -47.16
CA ILE A 25 -8.78 0.28 -48.49
C ILE A 25 -9.75 -0.90 -48.36
N ARG A 26 -10.97 -0.71 -48.83
CA ARG A 26 -12.07 -1.71 -48.95
C ARG A 26 -11.65 -3.17 -48.71
N GLY A 27 -11.74 -3.60 -47.45
CA GLY A 27 -11.68 -5.02 -47.09
C GLY A 27 -10.30 -5.59 -46.74
N GLY A 28 -9.21 -4.84 -46.77
CA GLY A 28 -7.88 -5.33 -46.40
C GLY A 28 -7.10 -4.31 -45.55
N VAL A 29 -6.49 -4.76 -44.47
CA VAL A 29 -5.52 -3.98 -43.70
C VAL A 29 -4.14 -4.26 -44.24
N MET A 30 -3.52 -3.31 -44.93
CA MET A 30 -2.12 -3.41 -45.33
C MET A 30 -1.26 -2.95 -44.13
N ILE A 31 -0.66 -3.89 -43.44
CA ILE A 31 0.30 -3.59 -42.37
C ILE A 31 1.67 -3.43 -43.02
N CYS A 32 2.09 -2.19 -43.25
CA CYS A 32 3.47 -1.91 -43.65
C CYS A 32 4.36 -1.97 -42.40
N GLY A 33 4.81 -3.18 -42.02
CA GLY A 33 5.60 -3.41 -40.82
C GLY A 33 7.09 -3.29 -41.13
N THR A 34 7.73 -2.23 -40.71
CA THR A 34 9.17 -2.23 -40.42
C THR A 34 9.37 -2.86 -39.02
N GLY A 35 10.56 -3.46 -38.81
CA GLY A 35 10.87 -4.19 -37.56
C GLY A 35 10.61 -3.42 -36.25
N GLU A 36 10.42 -2.11 -36.31
CA GLU A 36 10.05 -1.23 -35.20
C GLU A 36 8.64 -1.55 -34.63
N ASN A 37 7.71 -1.99 -35.46
CA ASN A 37 6.36 -2.35 -35.03
C ASN A 37 6.36 -3.66 -34.21
N VAL A 38 7.20 -4.62 -34.55
CA VAL A 38 7.30 -5.90 -33.83
C VAL A 38 7.86 -5.66 -32.43
N MET A 39 8.88 -4.82 -32.33
CA MET A 39 9.47 -4.44 -31.05
C MET A 39 8.46 -3.70 -30.14
N TYR A 40 7.69 -2.78 -30.69
CA TYR A 40 6.63 -2.07 -29.97
C TYR A 40 5.54 -3.01 -29.44
N TYR A 41 5.03 -3.93 -30.27
CA TYR A 41 4.05 -4.93 -29.84
C TYR A 41 4.62 -5.91 -28.82
N PHE A 42 5.88 -6.27 -28.95
CA PHE A 42 6.58 -7.11 -27.97
C PHE A 42 6.71 -6.40 -26.63
N GLU A 43 7.11 -5.13 -26.60
CA GLU A 43 7.15 -4.33 -25.37
C GLU A 43 5.77 -4.18 -24.71
N LEU A 44 4.72 -3.94 -25.50
CA LEU A 44 3.36 -3.88 -25.01
C LEU A 44 2.92 -5.21 -24.40
N PHE A 45 3.23 -6.32 -25.08
CA PHE A 45 2.93 -7.65 -24.58
C PHE A 45 3.65 -7.93 -23.26
N VAL A 46 4.95 -7.66 -23.20
CA VAL A 46 5.76 -7.85 -21.99
C VAL A 46 5.23 -6.97 -20.85
N LYS A 47 4.97 -5.68 -21.09
CA LYS A 47 4.40 -4.76 -20.10
C LYS A 47 3.04 -5.24 -19.61
N LYS A 48 2.17 -5.70 -20.49
CA LYS A 48 0.83 -6.20 -20.14
C LYS A 48 0.92 -7.49 -19.32
N THR A 49 1.76 -8.43 -19.75
CA THR A 49 1.98 -9.71 -19.04
C THR A 49 2.62 -9.49 -17.67
N LEU A 50 3.66 -8.66 -17.59
CA LEU A 50 4.32 -8.31 -16.35
C LEU A 50 3.35 -7.62 -15.37
N ARG A 51 2.52 -6.69 -15.87
CA ARG A 51 1.49 -6.03 -15.06
C ARG A 51 0.46 -7.03 -14.54
N TYR A 52 0.05 -7.99 -15.34
CA TYR A 52 -0.90 -9.04 -14.93
C TYR A 52 -0.31 -9.96 -13.86
N LEU A 53 0.96 -10.34 -14.00
CA LEU A 53 1.68 -11.16 -13.02
C LEU A 53 2.01 -10.40 -11.72
N LEU A 54 2.33 -9.11 -11.81
CA LEU A 54 2.67 -8.31 -10.63
C LEU A 54 1.46 -7.88 -9.78
N LYS A 55 0.25 -7.87 -10.37
CA LYS A 55 -0.97 -7.50 -9.62
C LYS A 55 -1.19 -8.36 -8.37
N PRO A 56 -1.17 -9.71 -8.41
CA PRO A 56 -1.36 -10.52 -7.21
C PRO A 56 -0.22 -10.36 -6.20
N LEU A 57 1.01 -10.04 -6.64
CA LEU A 57 2.13 -9.78 -5.74
C LEU A 57 1.90 -8.55 -4.86
N SER A 58 1.02 -7.63 -5.27
CA SER A 58 0.67 -6.47 -4.46
C SER A 58 -0.02 -6.81 -3.13
N PHE A 59 -0.54 -8.05 -2.97
CA PHE A 59 -1.09 -8.54 -1.71
C PHE A 59 -0.03 -9.06 -0.73
N ILE A 60 1.22 -9.30 -1.17
CA ILE A 60 2.28 -9.81 -0.29
C ILE A 60 2.45 -8.96 0.98
N PRO A 61 2.52 -7.62 0.92
CA PRO A 61 2.61 -6.80 2.13
C PRO A 61 1.46 -7.03 3.11
N ALA A 62 0.24 -7.24 2.60
CA ALA A 62 -0.92 -7.51 3.46
C ALA A 62 -0.78 -8.86 4.19
N PHE A 63 -0.37 -9.92 3.49
CA PHE A 63 -0.12 -11.22 4.11
C PHE A 63 1.03 -11.17 5.13
N VAL A 64 2.10 -10.43 4.82
CA VAL A 64 3.21 -10.22 5.76
C VAL A 64 2.72 -9.52 7.02
N MET A 65 1.93 -8.44 6.88
CA MET A 65 1.38 -7.71 8.03
C MET A 65 0.42 -8.57 8.85
N MET A 66 -0.45 -9.36 8.23
CA MET A 66 -1.32 -10.29 8.94
C MET A 66 -0.52 -11.31 9.75
N TYR A 67 0.56 -11.85 9.17
CA TYR A 67 1.46 -12.77 9.87
C TYR A 67 2.18 -12.10 11.04
N VAL A 68 2.67 -10.87 10.86
CA VAL A 68 3.35 -10.10 11.91
C VAL A 68 2.40 -9.83 13.08
N ILE A 69 1.19 -9.36 12.81
CA ILE A 69 0.16 -9.12 13.81
C ILE A 69 -0.16 -10.43 14.55
N TYR A 70 -0.41 -11.51 13.84
CA TYR A 70 -0.67 -12.83 14.45
C TYR A 70 0.47 -13.26 15.39
N LYS A 71 1.74 -13.03 14.99
CA LYS A 71 2.91 -13.38 15.83
C LYS A 71 2.95 -12.54 17.11
N PHE A 72 2.71 -11.23 17.04
CA PHE A 72 2.67 -10.37 18.22
C PHE A 72 1.43 -10.65 19.10
N SER A 73 0.32 -10.95 18.48
CA SER A 73 -0.92 -11.32 19.16
C SER A 73 -0.81 -12.63 19.93
N SER A 74 0.00 -13.58 19.42
CA SER A 74 0.25 -14.88 20.06
C SER A 74 1.21 -14.81 21.24
N GLN A 75 1.87 -13.66 21.48
CA GLN A 75 2.75 -13.48 22.64
C GLN A 75 1.93 -13.35 23.92
N ASN A 76 2.44 -13.92 25.03
CA ASN A 76 1.81 -13.74 26.32
C ASN A 76 1.90 -12.28 26.80
N SER A 77 1.06 -11.92 27.77
CA SER A 77 0.97 -10.54 28.28
C SER A 77 2.31 -10.01 28.81
N ALA A 78 3.13 -10.86 29.43
CA ALA A 78 4.44 -10.47 29.97
C ALA A 78 5.46 -10.14 28.88
N GLU A 79 5.53 -10.97 27.81
CA GLU A 79 6.43 -10.73 26.66
C GLU A 79 6.05 -9.46 25.91
N SER A 80 4.77 -9.29 25.61
CA SER A 80 4.25 -8.08 24.95
C SER A 80 4.49 -6.82 25.78
N SER A 81 4.33 -6.90 27.13
CA SER A 81 4.64 -5.80 28.04
C SER A 81 6.12 -5.47 28.09
N ALA A 82 6.99 -6.45 28.07
CA ALA A 82 8.45 -6.24 28.08
C ALA A 82 8.91 -5.45 26.86
N LEU A 83 8.41 -5.78 25.65
CA LEU A 83 8.72 -5.05 24.42
C LEU A 83 8.25 -3.60 24.49
N SER A 84 7.01 -3.36 24.88
CA SER A 84 6.46 -1.99 24.99
C SER A 84 7.13 -1.18 26.09
N MET A 85 7.59 -1.81 27.18
CA MET A 85 8.37 -1.18 28.23
C MET A 85 9.72 -0.68 27.71
N GLU A 86 10.42 -1.50 26.92
CA GLU A 86 11.71 -1.12 26.34
C GLU A 86 11.55 0.05 25.36
N VAL A 87 10.52 0.04 24.53
CA VAL A 87 10.19 1.18 23.65
C VAL A 87 9.88 2.44 24.48
N SER A 88 9.11 2.31 25.57
CA SER A 88 8.80 3.43 26.49
C SER A 88 10.08 4.02 27.08
N ARG A 89 11.00 3.15 27.49
CA ARG A 89 12.31 3.55 28.03
C ARG A 89 13.11 4.34 26.99
N ILE A 90 13.21 3.84 25.76
CA ILE A 90 13.91 4.55 24.69
C ILE A 90 13.30 5.93 24.44
N LEU A 91 11.97 6.03 24.40
CA LEU A 91 11.28 7.31 24.18
C LEU A 91 11.55 8.32 25.30
N VAL A 92 11.47 7.90 26.58
CA VAL A 92 11.71 8.78 27.73
C VAL A 92 13.17 9.23 27.79
N LEU A 93 14.11 8.32 27.54
CA LEU A 93 15.54 8.65 27.51
C LEU A 93 15.87 9.60 26.34
N ALA A 94 15.30 9.36 25.16
CA ALA A 94 15.45 10.25 24.01
C ALA A 94 14.88 11.64 24.31
N TYR A 95 13.70 11.72 24.92
CA TYR A 95 13.08 12.97 25.34
C TYR A 95 13.97 13.72 26.36
N ASN A 96 14.46 13.03 27.40
CA ASN A 96 15.33 13.61 28.42
C ASN A 96 16.61 14.21 27.80
N LYS A 97 17.23 13.45 26.86
CA LYS A 97 18.45 13.87 26.16
C LYS A 97 18.19 15.03 25.21
N LEU A 98 17.13 14.97 24.39
CA LEU A 98 16.82 15.96 23.37
C LEU A 98 16.48 17.33 23.99
N PHE A 99 15.71 17.32 25.08
CA PHE A 99 15.26 18.53 25.77
C PHE A 99 16.12 18.89 26.99
N GLN A 100 17.23 18.18 27.23
CA GLN A 100 18.21 18.44 28.31
C GLN A 100 17.57 18.65 29.69
N LYS A 101 16.52 17.84 30.00
CA LYS A 101 15.71 18.01 31.22
C LYS A 101 16.46 17.65 32.50
N GLY A 102 17.50 16.79 32.43
CA GLY A 102 18.28 16.37 33.60
C GLY A 102 17.49 15.60 34.63
N PHE A 103 16.47 14.83 34.20
CA PHE A 103 15.62 14.07 35.16
C PHE A 103 16.45 13.01 35.88
N ASP A 104 16.18 12.89 37.18
CA ASP A 104 16.70 11.83 38.03
C ASP A 104 16.11 10.47 37.64
N ASN A 105 16.81 9.37 37.98
CA ASN A 105 16.39 8.01 37.65
C ASN A 105 14.99 7.65 38.20
N ALA A 106 14.63 8.17 39.37
CA ALA A 106 13.28 7.98 39.93
C ALA A 106 12.18 8.60 39.04
N VAL A 107 12.39 9.82 38.56
CA VAL A 107 11.49 10.51 37.63
C VAL A 107 11.43 9.80 36.27
N LEU A 108 12.57 9.34 35.75
CA LEU A 108 12.61 8.60 34.51
C LEU A 108 11.79 7.32 34.60
N ASN A 109 11.96 6.53 35.64
CA ASN A 109 11.20 5.29 35.83
C ASN A 109 9.69 5.54 35.96
N ALA A 110 9.29 6.56 36.74
CA ALA A 110 7.88 6.93 36.85
C ALA A 110 7.27 7.34 35.51
N LEU A 111 7.99 8.11 34.70
CA LEU A 111 7.55 8.48 33.34
C LEU A 111 7.44 7.27 32.42
N ILE A 112 8.38 6.32 32.48
CA ILE A 112 8.34 5.09 31.69
C ILE A 112 7.08 4.29 32.02
N GLU A 113 6.78 4.08 33.29
CA GLU A 113 5.58 3.37 33.72
C GLU A 113 4.30 4.10 33.30
N GLN A 114 4.29 5.41 33.36
CA GLN A 114 3.12 6.23 32.99
C GLN A 114 2.82 6.16 31.50
N ILE A 115 3.84 6.19 30.61
CA ILE A 115 3.63 6.16 29.16
C ILE A 115 3.46 4.75 28.58
N HIS A 116 3.92 3.72 29.30
CA HIS A 116 3.89 2.34 28.84
C HIS A 116 2.54 1.87 28.28
N PRO A 117 1.37 2.09 28.94
CA PRO A 117 0.08 1.66 28.39
C PRO A 117 -0.28 2.38 27.08
N TYR A 118 0.11 3.64 26.93
CA TYR A 118 -0.10 4.41 25.69
C TYR A 118 0.78 3.93 24.55
N VAL A 119 2.04 3.59 24.85
CA VAL A 119 2.97 3.01 23.86
C VAL A 119 2.43 1.68 23.36
N ARG A 120 1.93 0.82 24.24
CA ARG A 120 1.33 -0.46 23.88
C ARG A 120 0.12 -0.28 22.96
N LYS A 121 -0.82 0.59 23.31
CA LYS A 121 -1.98 0.88 22.44
C LYS A 121 -1.57 1.55 21.13
N GLY A 122 -0.59 2.45 21.15
CA GLY A 122 -0.03 3.06 19.95
C GLY A 122 0.61 2.05 19.00
N ALA A 123 1.24 1.00 19.51
CA ALA A 123 1.77 -0.09 18.71
C ALA A 123 0.66 -0.81 17.94
N HIS A 124 -0.44 -1.20 18.59
CA HIS A 124 -1.60 -1.81 17.93
C HIS A 124 -2.20 -0.89 16.86
N VAL A 125 -2.43 0.37 17.16
CA VAL A 125 -2.90 1.36 16.17
C VAL A 125 -1.99 1.40 14.96
N THR A 126 -0.67 1.36 15.17
CA THR A 126 0.33 1.37 14.08
C THR A 126 0.30 0.10 13.26
N GLU A 127 0.18 -1.07 13.90
CA GLU A 127 0.06 -2.37 13.23
C GLU A 127 -1.17 -2.40 12.30
N TYR A 128 -2.33 -1.98 12.79
CA TYR A 128 -3.56 -1.95 12.00
C TYR A 128 -3.58 -0.84 10.95
N LEU A 129 -2.88 0.28 11.19
CA LEU A 129 -2.65 1.31 10.17
C LEU A 129 -1.85 0.73 8.99
N LEU A 130 -0.74 0.04 9.28
CA LEU A 130 0.09 -0.58 8.25
C LEU A 130 -0.64 -1.72 7.53
N LEU A 131 -1.43 -2.52 8.24
CA LEU A 131 -2.29 -3.53 7.64
C LEU A 131 -3.27 -2.89 6.66
N ALA A 132 -3.98 -1.85 7.09
CA ALA A 132 -4.95 -1.16 6.27
C ALA A 132 -4.34 -0.53 5.01
N MET A 133 -3.14 0.05 5.10
CA MET A 133 -2.39 0.52 3.94
C MET A 133 -2.03 -0.63 3.00
N SER A 134 -1.58 -1.76 3.55
CA SER A 134 -1.16 -2.94 2.80
C SER A 134 -2.33 -3.64 2.09
N VAL A 135 -3.54 -3.57 2.65
CA VAL A 135 -4.78 -4.09 2.04
C VAL A 135 -5.35 -3.10 1.03
N ALA A 136 -5.37 -1.81 1.34
CA ALA A 136 -5.94 -0.79 0.46
C ALA A 136 -5.13 -0.61 -0.84
N LEU A 137 -3.80 -0.78 -0.79
CA LEU A 137 -2.93 -0.65 -1.95
C LEU A 137 -3.28 -1.62 -3.09
N PRO A 138 -3.35 -2.95 -2.89
CA PRO A 138 -3.77 -3.87 -3.94
C PRO A 138 -5.19 -3.62 -4.41
N LEU A 139 -6.14 -3.31 -3.53
CA LEU A 139 -7.50 -2.97 -3.95
C LEU A 139 -7.51 -1.76 -4.90
N TYR A 140 -6.67 -0.76 -4.64
CA TYR A 140 -6.49 0.37 -5.54
C TYR A 140 -5.87 -0.04 -6.88
N VAL A 141 -4.89 -0.94 -6.90
CA VAL A 141 -4.28 -1.52 -8.11
C VAL A 141 -5.32 -2.29 -8.94
N TYR A 142 -6.28 -2.95 -8.29
CA TYR A 142 -7.42 -3.62 -8.93
C TYR A 142 -8.56 -2.66 -9.31
N ARG A 143 -8.32 -1.35 -9.30
CA ARG A 143 -9.23 -0.27 -9.71
C ARG A 143 -10.42 -0.02 -8.77
N LEU A 144 -10.45 -0.59 -7.58
CA LEU A 144 -11.39 -0.13 -6.57
C LEU A 144 -11.01 1.30 -6.14
N ARG A 145 -11.99 2.19 -6.08
CA ARG A 145 -11.76 3.60 -5.74
C ARG A 145 -12.89 4.18 -4.91
N GLY A 146 -12.61 5.33 -4.28
CA GLY A 146 -13.62 6.08 -3.53
C GLY A 146 -14.20 5.29 -2.37
N PHE A 147 -15.52 5.30 -2.28
CA PHE A 147 -16.27 4.66 -1.20
C PHE A 147 -16.03 3.15 -1.12
N TRP A 148 -16.06 2.44 -2.25
CA TRP A 148 -15.91 0.98 -2.30
C TRP A 148 -14.54 0.50 -1.82
N LEU A 149 -13.47 1.23 -2.13
CA LEU A 149 -12.15 0.93 -1.60
C LEU A 149 -12.13 1.03 -0.07
N THR A 150 -12.69 2.12 0.47
CA THR A 150 -12.76 2.34 1.92
C THR A 150 -13.59 1.28 2.61
N LEU A 151 -14.74 0.94 2.03
CA LEU A 151 -15.66 -0.07 2.57
C LEU A 151 -15.00 -1.45 2.63
N PHE A 152 -14.48 -1.95 1.51
CA PHE A 152 -13.90 -3.30 1.47
C PHE A 152 -12.62 -3.42 2.32
N ALA A 153 -11.72 -2.43 2.23
CA ALA A 153 -10.52 -2.41 3.06
C ALA A 153 -10.88 -2.29 4.55
N GLY A 154 -11.81 -1.39 4.90
CA GLY A 154 -12.25 -1.19 6.28
C GLY A 154 -12.92 -2.42 6.88
N VAL A 155 -13.91 -2.97 6.19
CA VAL A 155 -14.62 -4.19 6.66
C VAL A 155 -13.64 -5.36 6.84
N PHE A 156 -12.72 -5.57 5.88
CA PHE A 156 -11.74 -6.64 5.98
C PHE A 156 -10.81 -6.45 7.19
N CYS A 157 -10.25 -5.24 7.37
CA CYS A 157 -9.32 -4.98 8.46
C CYS A 157 -10.00 -4.99 9.84
N VAL A 158 -11.22 -4.46 9.96
CA VAL A 158 -11.99 -4.51 11.22
C VAL A 158 -12.38 -5.95 11.56
N ALA A 159 -12.79 -6.75 10.58
CA ALA A 159 -13.06 -8.17 10.80
C ALA A 159 -11.79 -8.91 11.25
N PHE A 160 -10.63 -8.60 10.67
CA PHE A 160 -9.36 -9.17 11.09
C PHE A 160 -8.99 -8.75 12.52
N ALA A 161 -9.19 -7.46 12.89
CA ALA A 161 -8.97 -6.98 14.25
C ALA A 161 -9.88 -7.68 15.28
N ALA A 162 -11.16 -7.88 14.94
CA ALA A 162 -12.08 -8.62 15.80
C ALA A 162 -11.67 -10.10 15.98
N LEU A 163 -11.21 -10.76 14.91
CA LEU A 163 -10.68 -12.12 14.99
C LEU A 163 -9.39 -12.20 15.80
N ASP A 164 -8.52 -11.21 15.67
CA ASP A 164 -7.29 -11.09 16.44
C ASP A 164 -7.58 -10.94 17.93
N GLU A 165 -8.54 -10.10 18.30
CA GLU A 165 -8.97 -9.91 19.69
C GLU A 165 -9.58 -11.20 20.28
N LEU A 166 -10.38 -11.94 19.49
CA LEU A 166 -10.87 -13.25 19.87
C LEU A 166 -9.72 -14.27 20.03
N HIS A 167 -8.67 -14.19 19.21
CA HIS A 167 -7.50 -15.03 19.37
C HIS A 167 -6.73 -14.67 20.65
N GLN A 168 -6.58 -13.39 20.96
CA GLN A 168 -5.92 -12.90 22.17
C GLN A 168 -6.62 -13.37 23.45
N SER A 169 -7.94 -13.50 23.43
CA SER A 169 -8.69 -14.00 24.61
C SER A 169 -8.29 -15.42 25.03
N ASN A 170 -7.70 -16.21 24.13
CA ASN A 170 -7.18 -17.53 24.43
C ASN A 170 -5.71 -17.52 24.90
N VAL A 171 -5.08 -16.36 24.93
CA VAL A 171 -3.67 -16.20 25.35
C VAL A 171 -3.61 -15.87 26.84
N VAL A 172 -2.71 -16.52 27.56
CA VAL A 172 -2.56 -16.37 29.00
C VAL A 172 -2.29 -14.91 29.40
N GLY A 173 -3.12 -14.40 30.31
CA GLY A 173 -2.98 -13.03 30.85
C GLY A 173 -3.55 -11.93 29.97
N ARG A 174 -4.32 -12.25 28.93
CA ARG A 174 -5.08 -11.30 28.12
C ARG A 174 -6.59 -11.45 28.34
N VAL A 175 -7.31 -10.34 28.24
CA VAL A 175 -8.77 -10.29 28.33
C VAL A 175 -9.28 -9.65 27.04
N CYS A 176 -10.31 -10.21 26.45
CA CYS A 176 -10.97 -9.65 25.27
C CYS A 176 -11.66 -8.33 25.64
N ASP A 177 -11.31 -7.26 24.95
CA ASP A 177 -11.92 -5.94 25.14
C ASP A 177 -12.31 -5.34 23.78
N TYR A 178 -13.61 -5.21 23.53
CA TYR A 178 -14.11 -4.57 22.30
C TYR A 178 -13.61 -3.13 22.09
N HIS A 179 -13.19 -2.45 23.19
CA HIS A 179 -12.59 -1.13 23.07
C HIS A 179 -11.26 -1.16 22.31
N ASP A 180 -10.51 -2.25 22.39
CA ASP A 180 -9.25 -2.38 21.65
C ASP A 180 -9.55 -2.46 20.14
N VAL A 181 -10.59 -3.17 19.70
CA VAL A 181 -11.04 -3.17 18.31
C VAL A 181 -11.45 -1.76 17.81
N LEU A 182 -12.06 -0.95 18.67
CA LEU A 182 -12.41 0.43 18.32
C LEU A 182 -11.16 1.32 18.16
N ILE A 183 -10.17 1.15 19.02
CA ILE A 183 -8.89 1.86 18.94
C ILE A 183 -8.13 1.46 17.66
N ASP A 184 -8.09 0.18 17.35
CA ASP A 184 -7.48 -0.36 16.14
C ASP A 184 -8.19 0.15 14.87
N SER A 185 -9.52 0.32 14.93
CA SER A 185 -10.32 0.91 13.85
C SER A 185 -9.92 2.35 13.52
N ILE A 186 -9.41 3.10 14.49
CA ILE A 186 -8.83 4.44 14.24
C ILE A 186 -7.57 4.30 13.37
N GLY A 187 -6.68 3.38 13.70
CA GLY A 187 -5.49 3.07 12.89
C GLY A 187 -5.86 2.66 11.48
N ILE A 188 -6.86 1.78 11.33
CA ILE A 188 -7.39 1.33 10.03
C ILE A 188 -7.87 2.52 9.20
N LEU A 189 -8.66 3.41 9.78
CA LEU A 189 -9.20 4.58 9.06
C LEU A 189 -8.08 5.51 8.60
N ILE A 190 -7.11 5.81 9.48
CA ILE A 190 -5.95 6.64 9.15
C ILE A 190 -5.14 5.99 8.03
N GLY A 191 -4.88 4.68 8.09
CA GLY A 191 -4.15 3.93 7.06
C GLY A 191 -4.81 3.98 5.69
N ILE A 192 -6.14 3.80 5.63
CA ILE A 192 -6.91 3.90 4.38
C ILE A 192 -6.84 5.32 3.82
N ILE A 193 -6.98 6.35 4.65
CA ILE A 193 -6.89 7.74 4.22
C ILE A 193 -5.47 8.04 3.71
N ALA A 194 -4.44 7.61 4.43
CA ALA A 194 -3.04 7.81 4.06
C ALA A 194 -2.74 7.22 2.68
N ILE A 195 -3.11 5.96 2.42
CA ILE A 195 -2.87 5.34 1.11
C ILE A 195 -3.65 6.02 -0.01
N ARG A 196 -4.88 6.49 0.25
CA ARG A 196 -5.65 7.25 -0.73
C ARG A 196 -4.97 8.55 -1.11
N ILE A 197 -4.40 9.26 -0.14
CA ILE A 197 -3.64 10.50 -0.37
C ILE A 197 -2.36 10.19 -1.15
N ILE A 198 -1.59 9.17 -0.74
CA ILE A 198 -0.36 8.75 -1.41
C ILE A 198 -0.65 8.37 -2.87
N CYS A 199 -1.67 7.56 -3.11
CA CYS A 199 -2.06 7.15 -4.46
C CYS A 199 -2.59 8.32 -5.30
N TYR A 200 -3.28 9.29 -4.69
CA TYR A 200 -3.72 10.50 -5.40
C TYR A 200 -2.54 11.38 -5.82
N ILE A 201 -1.59 11.61 -4.93
CA ILE A 201 -0.37 12.38 -5.23
C ILE A 201 0.48 11.62 -6.25
N GLY A 202 0.72 10.32 -6.03
CA GLY A 202 1.52 9.49 -6.92
C GLY A 202 0.98 9.42 -8.35
N ARG A 203 -0.35 9.44 -8.52
CA ARG A 203 -0.98 9.51 -9.85
C ARG A 203 -0.67 10.81 -10.58
N LYS A 204 -0.50 11.90 -9.84
CA LYS A 204 -0.20 13.23 -10.43
C LYS A 204 1.29 13.45 -10.70
N THR A 205 2.18 12.68 -10.09
CA THR A 205 3.62 12.93 -10.12
C THR A 205 4.43 11.80 -10.76
N LEU A 206 4.63 10.69 -10.04
CA LEU A 206 5.59 9.64 -10.41
C LEU A 206 4.97 8.42 -11.10
N PHE A 207 3.72 8.13 -10.86
CA PHE A 207 3.04 6.92 -11.36
C PHE A 207 2.06 7.21 -12.51
N SER A 208 2.11 8.41 -13.09
CA SER A 208 1.21 8.76 -14.20
C SER A 208 1.37 7.78 -15.38
N TRP A 209 2.60 7.39 -15.71
CA TRP A 209 2.90 6.45 -16.79
C TRP A 209 2.46 5.00 -16.50
N LEU A 210 2.31 4.60 -15.23
CA LEU A 210 1.86 3.25 -14.82
C LEU A 210 0.33 3.13 -14.78
N VAL A 211 -0.36 4.25 -14.66
CA VAL A 211 -1.82 4.34 -14.47
C VAL A 211 -2.56 4.82 -15.72
N LEU A 212 -1.86 5.46 -16.67
CA LEU A 212 -2.45 6.20 -17.80
C LEU A 212 -2.60 5.41 -19.09
N ASP A 213 -2.54 4.09 -19.09
CA ASP A 213 -2.92 3.32 -20.27
C ASP A 213 -4.36 2.80 -20.14
N ASN A 214 -5.27 3.58 -20.67
CA ASN A 214 -6.54 3.14 -21.22
C ASN A 214 -6.45 3.14 -22.72
#